data_3cddc1bf42b5f271f6396acf2e0160bc
#
_entry.id   3cddc1bf42b5f271f6396acf2e0160bc
#
_cell.length_a   1.000
_cell.length_b   1.000
_cell.length_c   1.000
_cell.angle_alpha   90.00
_cell.angle_beta   90.00
_cell.angle_gamma   90.00
#
_symmetry.space_group_name_H-M   'P 1'
#
loop_
_entity.id
_entity.type
_entity.pdbx_description
1 polymer ?
#
loop_
_entity_poly.entity_id
_entity_poly.type
_entity_poly.pdbx_seq_one_letter_code
_entity_poly.pdbx_strand_id
1 'polypeptide(L)'
;MLNNIVIMGRLTADPILRRTQNGVAVASFTLACERDFAPQGADKETDFIDVCAWRYTAEFVEKYFSKGQMAVVTGRLQIRNWEDKEGNKRRSAEILADHVYFGEGKKDRAETSEPQGEFNEITGDDPDLPF
;
A
#
# COMPACT_ATOMS: atom_id res chain seq x y z
N MET A 1 -10.21 12.80 -18.09
CA MET A 1 -9.00 13.33 -17.46
C MET A 1 -8.19 12.25 -16.81
N LEU A 2 -6.91 12.36 -16.88
CA LEU A 2 -6.02 11.35 -16.30
C LEU A 2 -5.82 11.60 -14.81
N ASN A 3 -6.02 10.56 -14.01
CA ASN A 3 -5.78 10.63 -12.57
C ASN A 3 -5.33 9.24 -12.16
N ASN A 4 -4.03 9.05 -12.08
CA ASN A 4 -3.46 7.74 -11.82
C ASN A 4 -2.29 7.88 -10.88
N ILE A 5 -2.26 7.03 -9.86
CA ILE A 5 -1.20 7.08 -8.86
C ILE A 5 -0.76 5.65 -8.54
N VAL A 6 0.53 5.49 -8.34
CA VAL A 6 1.11 4.20 -7.95
C VAL A 6 2.06 4.49 -6.81
N ILE A 7 1.84 3.82 -5.68
CA ILE A 7 2.72 4.01 -4.53
C ILE A 7 3.06 2.67 -3.91
N MET A 8 4.15 2.65 -3.18
CA MET A 8 4.58 1.49 -2.44
C MET A 8 4.95 1.92 -1.03
N GLY A 9 4.49 1.18 -0.05
CA GLY A 9 4.80 1.50 1.32
C GLY A 9 4.36 0.39 2.24
N ARG A 10 4.63 0.55 3.54
CA ARG A 10 4.26 -0.44 4.53
C ARG A 10 3.01 -0.01 5.27
N LEU A 11 2.14 -0.95 5.55
CA LEU A 11 0.96 -0.64 6.34
C LEU A 11 1.36 -0.25 7.74
N THR A 12 0.79 0.84 8.23
CA THR A 12 1.10 1.32 9.58
C THR A 12 0.27 0.61 10.64
N ALA A 13 -0.81 -0.04 10.22
CA ALA A 13 -1.69 -0.78 11.10
C ALA A 13 -2.47 -1.77 10.25
N ASP A 14 -3.16 -2.69 10.90
CA ASP A 14 -4.01 -3.62 10.17
C ASP A 14 -5.13 -2.86 9.47
N PRO A 15 -5.53 -3.29 8.28
CA PRO A 15 -6.64 -2.63 7.58
C PRO A 15 -7.93 -2.74 8.39
N ILE A 16 -8.73 -1.71 8.29
CA ILE A 16 -10.02 -1.68 8.97
C ILE A 16 -11.11 -1.87 7.93
N LEU A 17 -11.85 -2.97 8.06
CA LEU A 17 -12.93 -3.28 7.14
C LEU A 17 -14.25 -2.82 7.72
N ARG A 18 -15.02 -2.12 6.92
CA ARG A 18 -16.36 -1.70 7.29
C ARG A 18 -17.31 -2.05 6.17
N ARG A 19 -18.59 -2.01 6.48
CA ARG A 19 -19.60 -2.20 5.45
C ARG A 19 -20.53 -1.01 5.45
N THR A 20 -20.88 -0.57 4.24
CA THR A 20 -21.82 0.52 4.10
C THR A 20 -23.23 0.02 4.43
N GLN A 21 -24.18 0.93 4.43
CA GLN A 21 -25.57 0.56 4.68
C GLN A 21 -26.06 -0.47 3.68
N ASN A 22 -25.53 -0.43 2.48
CA ASN A 22 -25.92 -1.39 1.44
C ASN A 22 -25.10 -2.66 1.48
N GLY A 23 -24.26 -2.83 2.49
CA GLY A 23 -23.49 -4.05 2.62
C GLY A 23 -22.21 -4.09 1.81
N VAL A 24 -21.78 -2.97 1.27
CA VAL A 24 -20.58 -2.92 0.45
C VAL A 24 -19.35 -2.82 1.34
N ALA A 25 -18.36 -3.66 1.08
CA ALA A 25 -17.13 -3.68 1.86
C ALA A 25 -16.25 -2.50 1.51
N VAL A 26 -15.69 -1.86 2.55
CA VAL A 26 -14.76 -0.75 2.39
C VAL A 26 -13.64 -0.96 3.39
N ALA A 27 -12.40 -0.96 2.92
CA ALA A 27 -11.24 -1.12 3.78
C ALA A 27 -10.41 0.15 3.75
N SER A 28 -9.92 0.55 4.91
CA SER A 28 -9.10 1.73 5.05
C SER A 28 -7.77 1.34 5.69
N PHE A 29 -6.70 1.87 5.16
CA PHE A 29 -5.39 1.64 5.74
C PHE A 29 -4.46 2.77 5.34
N THR A 30 -3.35 2.90 6.03
CA THR A 30 -2.38 3.95 5.79
C THR A 30 -1.05 3.31 5.44
N LEU A 31 -0.42 3.82 4.40
CA LEU A 31 0.90 3.36 3.98
C LEU A 31 1.95 4.36 4.40
N ALA A 32 3.04 3.85 4.95
CA ALA A 32 4.21 4.65 5.26
C ALA A 32 5.15 4.54 4.07
N CYS A 33 5.29 5.63 3.36
CA CYS A 33 6.10 5.70 2.15
C CYS A 33 7.32 6.55 2.43
N GLU A 34 8.48 5.93 2.50
CA GLU A 34 9.71 6.63 2.79
C GLU A 34 10.19 7.36 1.56
N ARG A 35 10.59 8.61 1.73
CA ARG A 35 11.14 9.37 0.61
C ARG A 35 12.52 8.83 0.26
N ASP A 36 12.84 8.90 -1.04
CA ASP A 36 14.08 8.33 -1.52
C ASP A 36 15.31 9.11 -1.06
N PHE A 37 15.14 10.39 -0.84
CA PHE A 37 16.27 11.27 -0.54
C PHE A 37 16.06 12.03 0.74
N ALA A 38 17.17 12.33 1.40
CA ALA A 38 17.17 13.21 2.55
C ALA A 38 18.29 14.22 2.37
N PRO A 39 18.14 15.43 2.90
CA PRO A 39 19.26 16.37 2.90
C PRO A 39 20.43 15.78 3.66
N GLN A 40 21.62 16.20 3.29
CA GLN A 40 22.82 15.70 3.93
C GLN A 40 22.74 15.95 5.43
N GLY A 41 22.99 14.90 6.21
CA GLY A 41 22.96 15.03 7.66
C GLY A 41 21.59 14.93 8.30
N ALA A 42 20.56 14.61 7.51
CA ALA A 42 19.20 14.48 8.03
C ALA A 42 18.67 13.10 7.73
N ASP A 43 17.70 12.66 8.53
CA ASP A 43 17.04 11.41 8.29
C ASP A 43 16.03 11.57 7.17
N LYS A 44 15.73 10.45 6.51
CA LYS A 44 14.70 10.46 5.48
C LYS A 44 13.35 10.67 6.11
N GLU A 45 12.51 11.41 5.42
CA GLU A 45 11.15 11.63 5.86
C GLU A 45 10.25 10.55 5.29
N THR A 46 9.15 10.35 5.98
CA THR A 46 8.15 9.36 5.59
C THR A 46 6.83 10.08 5.38
N ASP A 47 6.20 9.80 4.25
CA ASP A 47 4.86 10.30 3.99
C ASP A 47 3.87 9.22 4.36
N PHE A 48 2.84 9.62 5.10
CA PHE A 48 1.77 8.69 5.50
C PHE A 48 0.57 8.96 4.62
N ILE A 49 0.22 7.97 3.83
CA ILE A 49 -0.77 8.14 2.77
C ILE A 49 -1.95 7.23 3.04
N ASP A 50 -3.13 7.83 3.11
CA ASP A 50 -4.35 7.07 3.37
C ASP A 50 -4.85 6.44 2.10
N VAL A 51 -5.28 5.19 2.21
CA VAL A 51 -5.78 4.40 1.09
C VAL A 51 -7.13 3.83 1.46
N CYS A 52 -8.01 3.86 0.50
CA CYS A 52 -9.36 3.31 0.65
C CYS A 52 -9.61 2.33 -0.47
N ALA A 53 -10.08 1.14 -0.12
CA ALA A 53 -10.37 0.09 -1.10
C ALA A 53 -11.82 -0.32 -0.94
N TRP A 54 -12.45 -0.73 -2.05
CA TRP A 54 -13.86 -1.07 -2.07
C TRP A 54 -14.09 -2.46 -2.58
N ARG A 55 -15.16 -3.09 -2.10
CA ARG A 55 -15.69 -4.34 -2.61
C ARG A 55 -14.66 -5.44 -2.55
N TYR A 56 -14.39 -6.08 -3.65
CA TYR A 56 -13.47 -7.21 -3.68
C TYR A 56 -12.08 -6.81 -3.21
N THR A 57 -11.61 -5.65 -3.63
CA THR A 57 -10.29 -5.20 -3.21
C THR A 57 -10.22 -4.99 -1.72
N ALA A 58 -11.30 -4.49 -1.12
CA ALA A 58 -11.36 -4.30 0.32
C ALA A 58 -11.24 -5.63 1.06
N GLU A 59 -11.97 -6.62 0.60
CA GLU A 59 -11.92 -7.93 1.23
C GLU A 59 -10.57 -8.59 1.05
N PHE A 60 -9.96 -8.41 -0.11
CA PHE A 60 -8.65 -8.94 -0.38
C PHE A 60 -7.62 -8.34 0.57
N VAL A 61 -7.66 -7.04 0.74
CA VAL A 61 -6.71 -6.35 1.61
C VAL A 61 -6.88 -6.79 3.06
N GLU A 62 -8.12 -6.85 3.50
CA GLU A 62 -8.39 -7.22 4.88
C GLU A 62 -7.91 -8.64 5.16
N LYS A 63 -8.03 -9.51 4.18
CA LYS A 63 -7.70 -10.91 4.38
C LYS A 63 -6.20 -11.16 4.33
N TYR A 64 -5.48 -10.44 3.47
CA TYR A 64 -4.09 -10.79 3.17
C TYR A 64 -3.05 -9.79 3.64
N PHE A 65 -3.44 -8.64 4.14
CA PHE A 65 -2.47 -7.63 4.56
C PHE A 65 -2.61 -7.31 6.03
N SER A 66 -1.48 -7.04 6.64
CA SER A 66 -1.45 -6.69 8.06
C SER A 66 -0.36 -5.65 8.28
N LYS A 67 -0.33 -5.12 9.50
CA LYS A 67 0.64 -4.10 9.88
C LYS A 67 2.05 -4.52 9.53
N GLY A 68 2.78 -3.61 8.92
CA GLY A 68 4.18 -3.81 8.60
C GLY A 68 4.45 -4.41 7.24
N GLN A 69 3.44 -4.91 6.58
CA GLN A 69 3.64 -5.52 5.26
C GLN A 69 3.79 -4.47 4.18
N MET A 70 4.61 -4.79 3.20
CA MET A 70 4.80 -3.92 2.05
C MET A 70 3.71 -4.15 1.04
N ALA A 71 3.09 -3.08 0.57
CA ALA A 71 2.04 -3.15 -0.42
C ALA A 71 2.32 -2.17 -1.54
N VAL A 72 1.92 -2.55 -2.74
CA VAL A 72 1.94 -1.67 -3.91
C VAL A 72 0.50 -1.39 -4.27
N VAL A 73 0.14 -0.12 -4.31
CA VAL A 73 -1.24 0.30 -4.56
C VAL A 73 -1.28 1.11 -5.84
N THR A 74 -2.20 0.75 -6.72
CA THR A 74 -2.48 1.55 -7.89
C THR A 74 -3.91 2.07 -7.79
N GLY A 75 -4.14 3.28 -8.23
CA GLY A 75 -5.47 3.86 -8.16
C GLY A 75 -5.44 5.31 -8.56
N ARG A 76 -6.33 6.08 -7.96
CA ARG A 76 -6.42 7.49 -8.25
C ARG A 76 -6.46 8.30 -6.97
N LEU A 77 -6.04 9.53 -7.07
CA LEU A 77 -6.07 10.44 -5.93
C LEU A 77 -7.46 11.06 -5.83
N GLN A 78 -8.00 11.06 -4.63
CA GLN A 78 -9.33 11.63 -4.39
C GLN A 78 -9.23 12.61 -3.24
N ILE A 79 -9.84 13.76 -3.42
CA ILE A 79 -9.90 14.77 -2.37
C ILE A 79 -11.29 14.73 -1.77
N ARG A 80 -11.34 14.60 -0.46
CA ARG A 80 -12.60 14.58 0.26
C ARG A 80 -12.70 15.82 1.12
N ASN A 81 -13.81 16.54 0.97
CA ASN A 81 -14.06 17.75 1.77
C ASN A 81 -14.99 17.39 2.91
N TRP A 82 -14.69 17.89 4.10
CA TRP A 82 -15.50 17.60 5.26
C TRP A 82 -15.39 18.74 6.27
N GLU A 83 -16.25 18.73 7.27
CA GLU A 83 -16.22 19.74 8.32
C GLU A 83 -15.93 19.07 9.65
N ASP A 84 -15.09 19.72 10.43
CA ASP A 84 -14.82 19.19 11.76
C ASP A 84 -15.90 19.64 12.75
N LYS A 85 -15.74 19.27 14.01
CA LYS A 85 -16.76 19.56 15.00
C LYS A 85 -16.93 21.05 15.27
N GLU A 86 -15.94 21.83 14.92
CA GLU A 86 -15.98 23.27 15.14
C GLU A 86 -16.47 24.02 13.93
N GLY A 87 -16.87 23.30 12.87
CA GLY A 87 -17.39 23.94 11.70
C GLY A 87 -16.35 24.36 10.70
N ASN A 88 -15.09 24.02 10.93
CA ASN A 88 -14.02 24.36 9.99
C ASN A 88 -14.03 23.39 8.82
N LYS A 89 -13.84 23.93 7.63
CA LYS A 89 -13.79 23.10 6.43
C LYS A 89 -12.42 22.48 6.33
N ARG A 90 -12.40 21.18 6.07
CA ARG A 90 -11.18 20.42 5.96
C ARG A 90 -11.13 19.66 4.65
N ARG A 91 -9.92 19.31 4.24
CA ARG A 91 -9.72 18.53 3.03
C ARG A 91 -8.80 17.37 3.38
N SER A 92 -9.11 16.21 2.87
CA SER A 92 -8.28 15.03 3.05
C SER A 92 -7.98 14.45 1.68
N ALA A 93 -6.72 14.11 1.47
CA ALA A 93 -6.31 13.45 0.24
C ALA A 93 -6.15 11.97 0.54
N GLU A 94 -6.75 11.15 -0.30
CA GLU A 94 -6.63 9.71 -0.13
C GLU A 94 -6.58 9.06 -1.49
N ILE A 95 -6.05 7.84 -1.52
CA ILE A 95 -5.99 7.08 -2.74
C ILE A 95 -7.15 6.11 -2.75
N LEU A 96 -7.90 6.14 -3.83
CA LEU A 96 -8.94 5.14 -4.05
C LEU A 96 -8.30 4.02 -4.85
N ALA A 97 -8.08 2.89 -4.20
CA ALA A 97 -7.29 1.82 -4.79
C ALA A 97 -8.06 1.05 -5.85
N ASP A 98 -7.43 0.85 -6.99
CA ASP A 98 -7.94 -0.07 -7.99
C ASP A 98 -7.42 -1.47 -7.74
N HIS A 99 -6.14 -1.56 -7.42
CA HIS A 99 -5.49 -2.84 -7.15
C HIS A 99 -4.46 -2.67 -6.05
N VAL A 100 -4.28 -3.74 -5.29
CA VAL A 100 -3.27 -3.78 -4.25
C VAL A 100 -2.47 -5.06 -4.47
N TYR A 101 -1.15 -4.91 -4.56
CA TYR A 101 -0.26 -6.02 -4.82
C TYR A 101 0.68 -6.21 -3.66
N PHE A 102 1.16 -7.43 -3.48
CA PHE A 102 2.19 -7.69 -2.47
C PHE A 102 3.50 -7.06 -2.92
N GLY A 103 4.10 -6.29 -2.03
CA GLY A 103 5.37 -5.66 -2.32
C GLY A 103 6.56 -6.50 -1.89
N GLU A 104 6.29 -7.59 -1.16
CA GLU A 104 7.33 -8.52 -0.77
C GLU A 104 6.71 -9.88 -0.61
N GLY A 105 7.53 -10.90 -0.76
CA GLY A 105 7.05 -12.25 -0.67
C GLY A 105 6.81 -12.65 0.76
N LYS A 106 5.93 -13.60 0.94
CA LYS A 106 5.65 -14.13 2.25
C LYS A 106 6.88 -14.75 2.87
N LYS A 107 7.69 -15.39 2.04
CA LYS A 107 8.91 -15.99 2.50
C LYS A 107 9.92 -14.99 3.01
N ASP A 108 9.94 -13.83 2.41
CA ASP A 108 10.91 -12.80 2.78
C ASP A 108 10.76 -12.42 4.23
N ARG A 109 9.55 -12.45 4.74
CA ARG A 109 9.33 -12.12 6.13
C ARG A 109 9.73 -13.24 7.07
N ALA A 110 9.44 -14.46 6.66
CA ALA A 110 9.65 -15.60 7.53
C ALA A 110 11.09 -15.98 7.63
N GLU A 111 11.75 -15.94 6.49
CA GLU A 111 13.12 -16.41 6.44
C GLU A 111 13.88 -15.60 5.44
N THR A 112 15.02 -15.17 5.85
CA THR A 112 15.77 -14.31 4.98
C THR A 112 16.90 -14.99 4.28
N SER A 113 17.35 -16.09 4.77
CA SER A 113 18.56 -16.67 4.19
C SER A 113 18.30 -17.68 3.11
N GLU A 114 17.23 -18.38 3.23
CA GLU A 114 16.97 -19.47 2.31
C GLU A 114 16.82 -19.08 0.88
N PRO A 115 15.97 -18.11 0.60
CA PRO A 115 15.62 -17.82 -0.78
C PRO A 115 16.76 -17.35 -1.63
N GLN A 116 17.81 -16.90 -1.03
CA GLN A 116 18.88 -16.31 -1.79
C GLN A 116 19.60 -17.29 -2.68
N GLY A 117 19.85 -18.45 -2.15
CA GLY A 117 20.52 -19.45 -2.95
C GLY A 117 19.70 -19.87 -4.14
N GLU A 118 18.45 -20.05 -3.91
CA GLU A 118 17.57 -20.45 -4.98
C GLU A 118 17.46 -19.38 -6.05
N PHE A 119 17.37 -18.18 -5.59
CA PHE A 119 17.25 -17.08 -6.51
C PHE A 119 18.44 -16.99 -7.44
N ASN A 120 19.61 -17.19 -6.90
CA ASN A 120 20.82 -17.13 -7.70
C ASN A 120 20.87 -18.22 -8.75
N GLU A 121 20.41 -19.39 -8.39
CA GLU A 121 20.41 -20.47 -9.33
C GLU A 121 19.50 -20.18 -10.52
N ILE A 122 18.35 -19.66 -10.22
CA ILE A 122 17.39 -19.38 -11.27
C ILE A 122 17.95 -18.38 -12.26
N THR A 123 18.52 -17.33 -11.75
CA THR A 123 19.00 -16.30 -12.63
C THR A 123 20.19 -16.73 -13.44
N GLY A 124 20.99 -17.60 -12.92
CA GLY A 124 22.19 -17.97 -13.62
C GLY A 124 21.98 -18.94 -14.75
N ASP A 125 20.99 -19.76 -14.63
CA ASP A 125 20.89 -20.89 -15.52
C ASP A 125 19.75 -20.89 -16.49
N ASP A 126 18.90 -19.93 -16.42
CA ASP A 126 17.72 -19.97 -17.27
C ASP A 126 17.86 -19.02 -18.44
N PRO A 127 18.25 -19.55 -19.59
CA PRO A 127 18.41 -18.72 -20.77
C PRO A 127 17.09 -18.23 -21.33
N ASP A 128 16.01 -18.78 -20.86
CA ASP A 128 14.70 -18.37 -21.35
C ASP A 128 14.14 -17.16 -20.63
N LEU A 129 14.82 -16.70 -19.64
CA LEU A 129 14.36 -15.50 -18.95
C LEU A 129 14.39 -14.32 -19.90
N PRO A 130 13.38 -13.47 -19.85
CA PRO A 130 13.24 -12.39 -20.84
C PRO A 130 14.21 -11.24 -20.65
N PHE A 131 15.09 -11.30 -19.72
CA PHE A 131 16.05 -10.19 -19.55
C PHE A 131 17.47 -10.66 -19.42
#